data_d16ab44fdd8c918db18e16d8ed8b8b17
#
_entry.id   d16ab44fdd8c918db18e16d8ed8b8b17
#
_cell.length_a   1.000
_cell.length_b   1.000
_cell.length_c   1.000
_cell.angle_alpha   90.00
_cell.angle_beta   90.00
_cell.angle_gamma   90.00
#
_symmetry.space_group_name_H-M   'P 1'
#
loop_
_entity.id
_entity.type
_entity.pdbx_description
1 polymer ?
#
loop_
_entity_poly.entity_id
_entity_poly.type
_entity_poly.pdbx_seq_one_letter_code
_entity_poly.pdbx_strand_id
1 'polypeptide(L)'
;MDNTYTDLVHQTFNFPQEDFKVKNDYLQYNDLDIKALIDKYGTPLKLTYLPKIGKQINKAKQMFAAAFKKYKYEGQYNYCYCTKSSHFSFIVEEALKNDIHLETSFAYDIEIVKKLYAKRKINKDTFIICNGYKQKSYTSRIAGLLNSGFKNVVPILDNVDELRAYIK
;
A
#
# COMPACT_ATOMS: atom_id res chain seq x y z
N MET A 1 8.18 -35.59 -0.14
CA MET A 1 8.71 -34.21 0.12
C MET A 1 8.08 -33.32 -0.90
N ASP A 2 7.48 -32.21 -0.48
CA ASP A 2 6.98 -31.24 -1.45
C ASP A 2 8.20 -30.57 -2.08
N ASN A 3 8.36 -30.67 -3.40
CA ASN A 3 9.41 -29.97 -4.11
C ASN A 3 9.23 -28.46 -3.99
N THR A 4 10.31 -27.73 -3.80
CA THR A 4 10.26 -26.26 -3.81
C THR A 4 10.28 -25.75 -5.24
N TYR A 5 9.88 -24.51 -5.44
CA TYR A 5 9.92 -23.88 -6.77
C TYR A 5 11.33 -23.93 -7.39
N THR A 6 12.39 -23.79 -6.58
CA THR A 6 13.78 -23.86 -7.02
C THR A 6 14.19 -25.22 -7.55
N ASP A 7 13.54 -26.29 -7.12
CA ASP A 7 13.86 -27.64 -7.61
C ASP A 7 13.42 -27.82 -9.06
N LEU A 8 12.52 -26.98 -9.56
CA LEU A 8 12.01 -27.03 -10.93
C LEU A 8 12.72 -26.07 -11.89
N VAL A 9 13.36 -25.03 -11.39
CA VAL A 9 13.92 -23.95 -12.20
C VAL A 9 15.36 -23.67 -11.80
N HIS A 10 16.30 -23.80 -12.72
CA HIS A 10 17.65 -23.30 -12.55
C HIS A 10 17.62 -21.78 -12.56
N GLN A 11 17.81 -21.18 -11.38
CA GLN A 11 17.77 -19.74 -11.21
C GLN A 11 19.15 -19.16 -11.01
N THR A 12 19.39 -18.02 -11.65
CA THR A 12 20.61 -17.22 -11.48
C THR A 12 20.48 -16.13 -10.40
N PHE A 13 19.32 -16.02 -9.75
CA PHE A 13 19.02 -15.05 -8.69
C PHE A 13 18.14 -15.68 -7.60
N ASN A 14 18.16 -15.11 -6.40
CA ASN A 14 17.30 -15.55 -5.31
C ASN A 14 15.84 -15.20 -5.59
N PHE A 15 15.01 -16.20 -5.68
CA PHE A 15 13.57 -16.04 -5.85
C PHE A 15 12.85 -16.18 -4.49
N PRO A 16 11.87 -15.32 -4.17
CA PRO A 16 11.10 -15.46 -2.92
C PRO A 16 10.32 -16.77 -2.94
N GLN A 17 10.67 -17.70 -2.04
CA GLN A 17 10.10 -19.04 -2.02
C GLN A 17 9.00 -19.23 -0.97
N GLU A 18 8.89 -18.32 -0.01
CA GLU A 18 8.01 -18.49 1.16
C GLU A 18 6.57 -18.90 0.82
N ASP A 19 6.06 -18.47 -0.33
CA ASP A 19 4.67 -18.64 -0.70
C ASP A 19 4.50 -19.63 -1.87
N PHE A 20 5.60 -20.16 -2.46
CA PHE A 20 5.56 -21.09 -3.57
C PHE A 20 5.91 -22.52 -3.12
N LYS A 21 5.20 -23.49 -3.65
CA LYS A 21 5.51 -24.91 -3.51
C LYS A 21 5.10 -25.67 -4.76
N VAL A 22 5.67 -26.86 -4.94
CA VAL A 22 5.26 -27.81 -5.98
C VAL A 22 4.53 -28.96 -5.31
N LYS A 23 3.33 -29.27 -5.77
CA LYS A 23 2.53 -30.39 -5.31
C LYS A 23 1.92 -31.11 -6.53
N ASN A 24 2.13 -32.43 -6.62
CA ASN A 24 1.67 -33.24 -7.74
C ASN A 24 2.13 -32.66 -9.10
N ASP A 25 3.40 -32.27 -9.20
CA ASP A 25 4.02 -31.65 -10.38
C ASP A 25 3.44 -30.30 -10.82
N TYR A 26 2.57 -29.67 -10.00
CA TYR A 26 2.01 -28.37 -10.28
C TYR A 26 2.53 -27.30 -9.31
N LEU A 27 2.87 -26.15 -9.87
CA LEU A 27 3.25 -24.98 -9.09
C LEU A 27 2.03 -24.41 -8.35
N GLN A 28 2.18 -24.23 -7.05
CA GLN A 28 1.20 -23.59 -6.21
C GLN A 28 1.76 -22.32 -5.58
N TYR A 29 0.89 -21.33 -5.37
CA TYR A 29 1.15 -20.11 -4.62
C TYR A 29 0.12 -19.98 -3.49
N ASN A 30 0.54 -20.11 -2.22
CA ASN A 30 -0.37 -20.11 -1.08
C ASN A 30 -1.57 -21.06 -1.26
N ASP A 31 -1.32 -22.30 -1.64
CA ASP A 31 -2.29 -23.35 -1.95
C ASP A 31 -3.18 -23.10 -3.20
N LEU A 32 -2.95 -22.04 -3.94
CA LEU A 32 -3.60 -21.80 -5.23
C LEU A 32 -2.84 -22.53 -6.34
N ASP A 33 -3.50 -23.41 -7.06
CA ASP A 33 -2.95 -24.10 -8.23
C ASP A 33 -2.83 -23.11 -9.40
N ILE A 34 -1.59 -22.78 -9.78
CA ILE A 34 -1.31 -21.79 -10.83
C ILE A 34 -1.74 -22.31 -12.19
N LYS A 35 -1.56 -23.65 -12.46
CA LYS A 35 -1.99 -24.26 -13.72
C LYS A 35 -3.51 -24.16 -13.89
N ALA A 36 -4.26 -24.49 -12.85
CA ALA A 36 -5.72 -24.39 -12.87
C ALA A 36 -6.20 -22.94 -13.09
N LEU A 37 -5.49 -21.96 -12.54
CA LEU A 37 -5.80 -20.54 -12.78
C LEU A 37 -5.49 -20.15 -14.24
N ILE A 38 -4.38 -20.60 -14.80
CA ILE A 38 -4.03 -20.36 -16.20
C ILE A 38 -5.06 -21.00 -17.14
N ASP A 39 -5.47 -22.23 -16.87
CA ASP A 39 -6.47 -22.92 -17.70
C ASP A 39 -7.83 -22.20 -17.67
N LYS A 40 -8.16 -21.61 -16.53
CA LYS A 40 -9.43 -20.87 -16.36
C LYS A 40 -9.41 -19.46 -16.95
N TYR A 41 -8.31 -18.74 -16.80
CA TYR A 41 -8.25 -17.30 -17.12
C TYR A 41 -7.35 -16.96 -18.31
N GLY A 42 -6.54 -17.92 -18.78
CA GLY A 42 -5.58 -17.72 -19.86
C GLY A 42 -4.30 -17.01 -19.41
N THR A 43 -3.44 -16.77 -20.39
CA THR A 43 -2.18 -16.01 -20.24
C THR A 43 -2.21 -14.81 -21.20
N PRO A 44 -1.55 -13.67 -20.82
CA PRO A 44 -0.78 -13.41 -19.59
C PRO A 44 -1.68 -13.28 -18.35
N LEU A 45 -1.29 -13.90 -17.23
CA LEU A 45 -2.03 -13.88 -15.97
C LEU A 45 -1.32 -12.99 -14.95
N LYS A 46 -2.05 -12.00 -14.39
CA LYS A 46 -1.59 -11.20 -13.25
C LYS A 46 -2.42 -11.55 -12.02
N LEU A 47 -1.77 -12.15 -11.03
CA LEU A 47 -2.40 -12.55 -9.76
C LEU A 47 -2.04 -11.55 -8.65
N THR A 48 -3.04 -11.06 -7.92
CA THR A 48 -2.84 -10.28 -6.70
C THR A 48 -3.38 -11.05 -5.50
N TYR A 49 -2.48 -11.48 -4.62
CA TYR A 49 -2.84 -12.21 -3.41
C TYR A 49 -3.07 -11.25 -2.25
N LEU A 50 -4.33 -10.87 -2.03
CA LEU A 50 -4.72 -9.85 -1.06
C LEU A 50 -4.28 -10.13 0.39
N PRO A 51 -4.33 -11.36 0.92
CA PRO A 51 -3.94 -11.62 2.31
C PRO A 51 -2.49 -11.24 2.63
N LYS A 52 -1.59 -11.23 1.63
CA LYS A 52 -0.18 -10.82 1.81
C LYS A 52 -0.05 -9.34 2.18
N ILE A 53 -0.98 -8.50 1.76
CA ILE A 53 -0.98 -7.07 2.07
C ILE A 53 -1.04 -6.86 3.58
N GLY A 54 -2.04 -7.42 4.24
CA GLY A 54 -2.18 -7.34 5.70
C GLY A 54 -1.01 -8.00 6.45
N LYS A 55 -0.54 -9.16 5.99
CA LYS A 55 0.63 -9.85 6.55
C LYS A 55 1.86 -8.93 6.57
N GLN A 56 2.16 -8.25 5.45
CA GLN A 56 3.33 -7.37 5.34
C GLN A 56 3.17 -6.07 6.14
N ILE A 57 2.00 -5.46 6.14
CA ILE A 57 1.72 -4.27 6.96
C ILE A 57 1.93 -4.59 8.45
N ASN A 58 1.35 -5.69 8.93
CA ASN A 58 1.48 -6.08 10.32
C ASN A 58 2.92 -6.46 10.69
N LYS A 59 3.66 -7.12 9.79
CA LYS A 59 5.09 -7.39 9.97
C LYS A 59 5.87 -6.09 10.14
N ALA A 60 5.65 -5.10 9.28
CA ALA A 60 6.32 -3.79 9.40
C ALA A 60 5.99 -3.12 10.75
N LYS A 61 4.71 -3.06 11.15
CA LYS A 61 4.30 -2.51 12.44
C LYS A 61 4.99 -3.20 13.62
N GLN A 62 5.06 -4.54 13.60
CA GLN A 62 5.74 -5.32 14.64
C GLN A 62 7.24 -5.04 14.71
N MET A 63 7.91 -4.91 13.56
CA MET A 63 9.34 -4.59 13.51
C MET A 63 9.63 -3.20 14.12
N PHE A 64 8.83 -2.18 13.79
CA PHE A 64 8.96 -0.85 14.38
C PHE A 64 8.64 -0.86 15.87
N ALA A 65 7.59 -1.54 16.30
CA ALA A 65 7.27 -1.68 17.72
C ALA A 65 8.41 -2.34 18.53
N ALA A 66 9.02 -3.39 17.98
CA ALA A 66 10.16 -4.05 18.59
C ALA A 66 11.39 -3.10 18.67
N ALA A 67 11.65 -2.33 17.62
CA ALA A 67 12.72 -1.33 17.62
C ALA A 67 12.49 -0.21 18.64
N PHE A 68 11.27 0.31 18.71
CA PHE A 68 10.89 1.34 19.70
C PHE A 68 11.10 0.85 21.12
N LYS A 69 10.65 -0.38 21.43
CA LYS A 69 10.89 -0.99 22.73
C LYS A 69 12.39 -1.14 23.04
N LYS A 70 13.17 -1.63 22.06
CA LYS A 70 14.63 -1.84 22.22
C LYS A 70 15.38 -0.54 22.49
N TYR A 71 15.02 0.53 21.79
CA TYR A 71 15.72 1.82 21.86
C TYR A 71 15.01 2.85 22.75
N LYS A 72 13.96 2.44 23.47
CA LYS A 72 13.16 3.31 24.36
C LYS A 72 12.66 4.58 23.64
N TYR A 73 12.25 4.42 22.38
CA TYR A 73 11.69 5.51 21.60
C TYR A 73 10.22 5.72 21.97
N GLU A 74 9.86 6.94 22.37
CA GLU A 74 8.51 7.30 22.84
C GLU A 74 7.56 7.82 21.74
N GLY A 75 8.06 7.94 20.51
CA GLY A 75 7.25 8.40 19.39
C GLY A 75 6.29 7.35 18.86
N GLN A 76 5.51 7.74 17.85
CA GLN A 76 4.52 6.87 17.20
C GLN A 76 4.99 6.45 15.80
N TYR A 77 4.57 5.28 15.37
CA TYR A 77 4.73 4.81 14.00
C TYR A 77 3.39 4.78 13.30
N ASN A 78 3.25 5.58 12.25
CA ASN A 78 2.07 5.61 11.40
C ASN A 78 2.41 5.01 10.03
N TYR A 79 1.85 3.85 9.74
CA TYR A 79 2.00 3.25 8.41
C TYR A 79 1.09 3.97 7.42
N CYS A 80 1.66 4.57 6.38
CA CYS A 80 0.92 5.22 5.30
C CYS A 80 1.05 4.39 4.02
N TYR A 81 -0.08 3.91 3.48
CA TYR A 81 -0.10 3.20 2.21
C TYR A 81 0.03 4.19 1.06
N CYS A 82 1.06 4.01 0.22
CA CYS A 82 1.29 4.86 -0.94
C CYS A 82 0.40 4.42 -2.13
N THR A 83 -0.55 5.26 -2.52
CA THR A 83 -1.46 5.00 -3.65
C THR A 83 -0.74 4.85 -4.98
N LYS A 84 0.45 5.44 -5.12
CA LYS A 84 1.31 5.32 -6.30
C LYS A 84 1.72 3.88 -6.58
N SER A 85 1.90 3.04 -5.57
CA SER A 85 2.28 1.64 -5.75
C SER A 85 1.16 0.80 -6.36
N SER A 86 -0.08 1.04 -5.94
CA SER A 86 -1.29 0.53 -6.57
C SER A 86 -2.52 1.28 -6.06
N HIS A 87 -3.35 1.77 -6.96
CA HIS A 87 -4.57 2.53 -6.64
C HIS A 87 -5.87 1.75 -6.92
N PHE A 88 -5.78 0.45 -7.21
CA PHE A 88 -6.97 -0.38 -7.35
C PHE A 88 -7.76 -0.44 -6.03
N SER A 89 -9.08 -0.23 -6.11
CA SER A 89 -9.94 -0.14 -4.93
C SER A 89 -9.82 -1.35 -4.02
N PHE A 90 -9.79 -2.56 -4.57
CA PHE A 90 -9.68 -3.79 -3.80
C PHE A 90 -8.35 -3.92 -3.04
N ILE A 91 -7.24 -3.34 -3.57
CA ILE A 91 -5.93 -3.32 -2.90
C ILE A 91 -5.93 -2.28 -1.79
N VAL A 92 -6.37 -1.06 -2.07
CA VAL A 92 -6.41 0.04 -1.09
C VAL A 92 -7.37 -0.31 0.06
N GLU A 93 -8.55 -0.83 -0.25
CA GLU A 93 -9.53 -1.24 0.77
C GLU A 93 -9.01 -2.41 1.63
N GLU A 94 -8.26 -3.35 1.06
CA GLU A 94 -7.61 -4.43 1.82
C GLU A 94 -6.52 -3.88 2.75
N ALA A 95 -5.69 -2.97 2.26
CA ALA A 95 -4.67 -2.33 3.09
C ALA A 95 -5.31 -1.59 4.29
N LEU A 96 -6.38 -0.84 4.06
CA LEU A 96 -7.08 -0.07 5.09
C LEU A 96 -7.73 -0.91 6.21
N LYS A 97 -7.93 -2.21 6.02
CA LYS A 97 -8.39 -3.11 7.10
C LYS A 97 -7.39 -3.26 8.25
N ASN A 98 -6.16 -2.80 8.06
CA ASN A 98 -5.06 -2.97 9.01
C ASN A 98 -4.77 -1.72 9.84
N ASP A 99 -5.74 -0.81 10.01
CA ASP A 99 -5.59 0.43 10.75
C ASP A 99 -4.34 1.19 10.32
N ILE A 100 -4.38 1.71 9.12
CA ILE A 100 -3.31 2.46 8.47
C ILE A 100 -3.83 3.77 7.89
N HIS A 101 -2.91 4.55 7.39
CA HIS A 101 -3.14 5.85 6.78
C HIS A 101 -2.83 5.82 5.28
N LEU A 102 -2.92 6.96 4.60
CA LEU A 102 -2.71 7.07 3.16
C LEU A 102 -1.61 8.06 2.81
N GLU A 103 -0.84 7.72 1.78
CA GLU A 103 0.02 8.65 1.08
C GLU A 103 -0.48 8.81 -0.35
N THR A 104 -0.63 10.05 -0.78
CA THR A 104 -1.05 10.46 -2.13
C THR A 104 0.11 11.15 -2.85
N SER A 105 0.15 11.09 -4.17
CA SER A 105 1.27 11.62 -4.96
C SER A 105 0.85 12.63 -6.03
N PHE A 106 -0.47 12.77 -6.29
CA PHE A 106 -0.97 13.71 -7.30
C PHE A 106 -2.48 13.99 -7.12
N ALA A 107 -2.97 14.95 -7.91
CA ALA A 107 -4.34 15.48 -7.76
C ALA A 107 -5.46 14.43 -7.78
N TYR A 108 -5.35 13.40 -8.62
CA TYR A 108 -6.38 12.38 -8.73
C TYR A 108 -6.45 11.44 -7.52
N ASP A 109 -5.36 11.28 -6.78
CA ASP A 109 -5.37 10.48 -5.55
C ASP A 109 -6.28 11.09 -4.48
N ILE A 110 -6.44 12.41 -4.48
CA ILE A 110 -7.38 13.09 -3.59
C ILE A 110 -8.83 12.68 -3.87
N GLU A 111 -9.18 12.38 -5.11
CA GLU A 111 -10.50 11.83 -5.43
C GLU A 111 -10.68 10.40 -4.88
N ILE A 112 -9.59 9.61 -4.83
CA ILE A 112 -9.61 8.30 -4.15
C ILE A 112 -9.90 8.51 -2.65
N VAL A 113 -9.20 9.44 -1.99
CA VAL A 113 -9.44 9.79 -0.58
C VAL A 113 -10.90 10.15 -0.34
N LYS A 114 -11.48 11.04 -1.15
CA LYS A 114 -12.89 11.43 -1.05
C LYS A 114 -13.85 10.24 -1.22
N LYS A 115 -13.59 9.36 -2.20
CA LYS A 115 -14.39 8.15 -2.41
C LYS A 115 -14.30 7.18 -1.23
N LEU A 116 -13.10 7.00 -0.66
CA LEU A 116 -12.90 6.16 0.52
C LEU A 116 -13.63 6.72 1.75
N TYR A 117 -13.61 8.03 1.93
CA TYR A 117 -14.37 8.69 2.98
C TYR A 117 -15.88 8.53 2.80
N ALA A 118 -16.39 8.74 1.59
CA ALA A 118 -17.81 8.53 1.28
C ALA A 118 -18.26 7.08 1.53
N LYS A 119 -17.38 6.11 1.29
CA LYS A 119 -17.59 4.67 1.61
C LYS A 119 -17.36 4.32 3.08
N ARG A 120 -17.05 5.28 3.95
CA ARG A 120 -16.71 5.07 5.38
C ARG A 120 -15.52 4.11 5.59
N LYS A 121 -14.59 4.05 4.65
CA LYS A 121 -13.34 3.26 4.78
C LYS A 121 -12.24 4.00 5.53
N ILE A 122 -12.33 5.32 5.57
CA ILE A 122 -11.48 6.22 6.34
C ILE A 122 -12.36 7.27 7.03
N ASN A 123 -11.79 7.98 7.99
CA ASN A 123 -12.43 9.11 8.69
C ASN A 123 -11.59 10.38 8.57
N LYS A 124 -12.03 11.47 9.18
CA LYS A 124 -11.33 12.76 9.12
C LYS A 124 -10.05 12.84 9.96
N ASP A 125 -9.82 11.86 10.82
CA ASP A 125 -8.61 11.74 11.64
C ASP A 125 -7.53 10.88 10.94
N THR A 126 -7.87 10.23 9.82
CA THR A 126 -6.91 9.50 9.00
C THR A 126 -5.84 10.44 8.46
N PHE A 127 -4.55 10.11 8.65
CA PHE A 127 -3.46 10.86 8.03
C PHE A 127 -3.50 10.70 6.51
N ILE A 128 -3.40 11.82 5.82
CA ILE A 128 -3.28 11.91 4.36
C ILE A 128 -1.97 12.63 4.07
N ILE A 129 -0.93 11.88 3.84
CA ILE A 129 0.37 12.43 3.48
C ILE A 129 0.34 12.78 1.99
N CYS A 130 0.47 14.04 1.68
CA CYS A 130 0.42 14.54 0.30
C CYS A 130 1.84 14.76 -0.22
N ASN A 131 2.44 13.70 -0.76
CA ASN A 131 3.77 13.70 -1.36
C ASN A 131 3.72 14.09 -2.85
N GLY A 132 4.88 14.10 -3.53
CA GLY A 132 4.98 14.43 -4.96
C GLY A 132 4.88 15.92 -5.27
N TYR A 133 5.18 16.28 -6.51
CA TYR A 133 5.20 17.66 -6.98
C TYR A 133 3.83 18.34 -6.92
N LYS A 134 3.78 19.54 -6.32
CA LYS A 134 2.54 20.28 -6.02
C LYS A 134 2.10 21.18 -7.16
N GLN A 135 1.57 20.62 -8.23
CA GLN A 135 0.87 21.41 -9.25
C GLN A 135 -0.35 22.13 -8.65
N LYS A 136 -0.79 23.24 -9.28
CA LYS A 136 -1.96 24.02 -8.81
C LYS A 136 -3.21 23.18 -8.57
N SER A 137 -3.48 22.20 -9.44
CA SER A 137 -4.61 21.29 -9.28
C SER A 137 -4.50 20.40 -8.03
N TYR A 138 -3.28 19.98 -7.68
CA TYR A 138 -3.05 19.17 -6.49
C TYR A 138 -3.14 20.01 -5.22
N THR A 139 -2.49 21.18 -5.19
CA THR A 139 -2.56 22.13 -4.08
C THR A 139 -4.01 22.53 -3.76
N SER A 140 -4.79 22.89 -4.81
CA SER A 140 -6.23 23.23 -4.64
C SER A 140 -7.05 22.07 -4.04
N ARG A 141 -6.79 20.83 -4.46
CA ARG A 141 -7.50 19.65 -3.91
C ARG A 141 -7.09 19.34 -2.48
N ILE A 142 -5.82 19.53 -2.11
CA ILE A 142 -5.31 19.41 -0.74
C ILE A 142 -6.01 20.46 0.16
N ALA A 143 -6.05 21.71 -0.28
CA ALA A 143 -6.78 22.77 0.43
C ALA A 143 -8.27 22.42 0.59
N GLY A 144 -8.89 21.84 -0.44
CA GLY A 144 -10.27 21.34 -0.38
C GLY A 144 -10.49 20.27 0.68
N LEU A 145 -9.53 19.36 0.92
CA LEU A 145 -9.61 18.38 2.01
C LEU A 145 -9.55 19.08 3.38
N LEU A 146 -8.61 19.99 3.58
CA LEU A 146 -8.49 20.78 4.81
C LEU A 146 -9.78 21.53 5.11
N ASN A 147 -10.32 22.26 4.12
CA ASN A 147 -11.57 23.00 4.26
C ASN A 147 -12.79 22.10 4.52
N SER A 148 -12.75 20.84 4.11
CA SER A 148 -13.81 19.86 4.42
C SER A 148 -13.68 19.23 5.81
N GLY A 149 -12.68 19.66 6.60
CA GLY A 149 -12.49 19.29 7.99
C GLY A 149 -11.67 18.02 8.22
N PHE A 150 -10.87 17.56 7.24
CA PHE A 150 -9.84 16.57 7.50
C PHE A 150 -8.75 17.18 8.37
N LYS A 151 -8.39 16.52 9.49
CA LYS A 151 -7.52 17.09 10.51
C LYS A 151 -6.04 16.83 10.27
N ASN A 152 -5.72 15.71 9.63
CA ASN A 152 -4.36 15.19 9.48
C ASN A 152 -3.92 15.14 8.01
N VAL A 153 -4.13 16.22 7.28
CA VAL A 153 -3.61 16.38 5.91
C VAL A 153 -2.24 17.03 5.98
N VAL A 154 -1.21 16.33 5.52
CA VAL A 154 0.19 16.73 5.65
C VAL A 154 0.82 16.87 4.26
N PRO A 155 0.92 18.09 3.72
CA PRO A 155 1.68 18.34 2.48
C PRO A 155 3.18 18.20 2.74
N ILE A 156 3.85 17.36 1.97
CA ILE A 156 5.32 17.30 1.94
C ILE A 156 5.82 18.33 0.94
N LEU A 157 6.65 19.23 1.38
CA LEU A 157 7.17 20.34 0.55
C LEU A 157 8.59 20.04 0.11
N ASP A 158 8.83 20.07 -1.20
CA ASP A 158 10.14 19.81 -1.79
C ASP A 158 10.94 21.08 -2.01
N ASN A 159 10.26 22.25 -2.03
CA ASN A 159 10.91 23.54 -2.31
C ASN A 159 10.13 24.72 -1.71
N VAL A 160 10.77 25.89 -1.69
CA VAL A 160 10.23 27.12 -1.13
C VAL A 160 9.01 27.66 -1.91
N ASP A 161 8.93 27.41 -3.20
CA ASP A 161 7.81 27.90 -4.01
C ASP A 161 6.53 27.13 -3.71
N GLU A 162 6.64 25.83 -3.41
CA GLU A 162 5.52 25.04 -2.88
C GLU A 162 5.05 25.60 -1.53
N LEU A 163 5.98 25.93 -0.62
CA LEU A 163 5.63 26.56 0.66
C LEU A 163 4.85 27.88 0.45
N ARG A 164 5.35 28.74 -0.43
CA ARG A 164 4.70 30.04 -0.74
C ARG A 164 3.28 29.87 -1.29
N ALA A 165 3.01 28.76 -1.99
CA ALA A 165 1.68 28.46 -2.51
C ALA A 165 0.64 28.12 -1.42
N TYR A 166 1.08 27.67 -0.22
CA TYR A 166 0.21 27.36 0.90
C TYR A 166 0.05 28.51 1.91
N ILE A 167 0.92 29.51 1.87
CA ILE A 167 0.88 30.67 2.80
C ILE A 167 -0.04 31.78 2.25
N LYS A 168 -0.30 31.80 0.95
CA LYS A 168 -1.20 32.76 0.27
C LYS A 168 -2.66 32.35 0.44
#